data_59b8e8aaae7ee4f65b362066e6428555
#
_entry.id   59b8e8aaae7ee4f65b362066e6428555
#
_cell.length_a   1.000
_cell.length_b   1.000
_cell.length_c   1.000
_cell.angle_alpha   90.00
_cell.angle_beta   90.00
_cell.angle_gamma   90.00
#
_symmetry.space_group_name_H-M   'P 1'
#
loop_
_entity.id
_entity.type
_entity.pdbx_description
1 polymer ?
#
loop_
_entity_poly.entity_id
_entity_poly.type
_entity_poly.pdbx_seq_one_letter_code
_entity_poly.pdbx_strand_id
1 'polypeptide(L)'
;IEIWNLVFMQYNRKADHSLEPLPAKVIDTGMGFERLVRTLQGKTSNYDTDVFQPIIKTIGELTALEYGKDEQVDIAMRVVADHIRTIAFSITDGQLPSNAKAGYVIRRILRRAVRYAYTFLKQKEAFLYKLLPVLIDNMGDAYPELNAQKTLIEKVIIEEEESFLRTLETGIKLLDKVIAEAKENGTTTVNGKSAFTLYDTYGFPLDLTELILRENGMNVNIDEFNTEMEKQKARARNAAA
;
A
#
# COMPACT_ATOMS: atom_id res chain seq x y z
N ILE A 1 22.25 5.18 -6.77
CA ILE A 1 21.19 5.12 -5.73
C ILE A 1 21.66 5.95 -4.55
N GLU A 2 20.87 6.93 -4.13
CA GLU A 2 21.13 7.73 -2.94
C GLU A 2 20.88 6.86 -1.69
N ILE A 3 21.84 6.87 -0.76
CA ILE A 3 21.74 6.16 0.53
C ILE A 3 21.49 7.16 1.65
N TRP A 4 22.16 8.29 1.55
CA TRP A 4 22.16 9.36 2.55
C TRP A 4 22.24 10.71 1.86
N ASN A 5 21.44 11.69 2.31
CA ASN A 5 21.53 13.06 1.85
C ASN A 5 21.74 14.03 3.00
N LEU A 6 22.35 15.16 2.67
CA LEU A 6 22.61 16.28 3.57
C LEU A 6 21.98 17.53 2.93
N VAL A 7 21.05 18.15 3.62
CA VAL A 7 20.38 19.39 3.19
C VAL A 7 20.85 20.54 4.07
N PHE A 8 21.47 21.54 3.46
CA PHE A 8 21.93 22.74 4.14
C PHE A 8 20.90 23.84 3.96
N MET A 9 20.27 24.28 5.06
CA MET A 9 19.25 25.32 5.05
C MET A 9 19.80 26.60 5.65
N GLN A 10 19.68 27.67 4.89
CA GLN A 10 20.15 29.03 5.30
C GLN A 10 19.03 30.05 5.25
N TYR A 11 17.99 29.79 4.42
CA TYR A 11 16.89 30.72 4.17
C TYR A 11 15.53 30.06 4.32
N ASN A 12 14.56 30.84 4.78
CA ASN A 12 13.14 30.52 4.71
C ASN A 12 12.54 31.17 3.46
N ARG A 13 11.84 30.42 2.62
CA ARG A 13 11.13 30.93 1.45
C ARG A 13 9.70 31.30 1.85
N LYS A 14 9.36 32.59 1.78
CA LYS A 14 8.03 33.11 2.09
C LYS A 14 7.03 32.86 0.93
N ALA A 15 5.74 33.08 1.19
CA ALA A 15 4.68 32.92 0.20
C ALA A 15 4.84 33.83 -1.04
N ASP A 16 5.47 35.00 -0.87
CA ASP A 16 5.82 35.95 -1.93
C ASP A 16 7.11 35.58 -2.70
N HIS A 17 7.65 34.38 -2.42
CA HIS A 17 8.92 33.88 -2.94
C HIS A 17 10.19 34.59 -2.47
N SER A 18 10.12 35.60 -1.59
CA SER A 18 11.28 36.22 -0.99
C SER A 18 12.00 35.24 -0.07
N LEU A 19 13.32 35.42 0.09
CA LEU A 19 14.18 34.63 0.96
C LEU A 19 14.54 35.44 2.21
N GLU A 20 14.21 34.91 3.38
CA GLU A 20 14.56 35.46 4.68
C GLU A 20 15.63 34.58 5.34
N PRO A 21 16.74 35.13 5.80
CA PRO A 21 17.75 34.36 6.53
C PRO A 21 17.14 33.67 7.75
N LEU A 22 17.47 32.40 7.95
CA LEU A 22 17.14 31.70 9.19
C LEU A 22 17.94 32.26 10.36
N PRO A 23 17.42 32.22 11.60
CA PRO A 23 18.15 32.67 12.80
C PRO A 23 19.46 31.91 13.02
N ALA A 24 19.51 30.64 12.55
CA ALA A 24 20.73 29.84 12.55
C ALA A 24 20.77 29.00 11.26
N LYS A 25 21.96 28.70 10.78
CA LYS A 25 22.15 27.75 9.69
C LYS A 25 21.83 26.33 10.21
N VAL A 26 21.05 25.59 9.48
CA VAL A 26 20.56 24.26 9.88
C VAL A 26 21.00 23.22 8.84
N ILE A 27 21.37 22.05 9.33
CA ILE A 27 21.61 20.89 8.50
C ILE A 27 20.51 19.89 8.82
N ASP A 28 19.78 19.47 7.79
CA ASP A 28 18.86 18.34 7.84
C ASP A 28 19.47 17.16 7.11
N THR A 29 19.24 15.95 7.59
CA THR A 29 19.83 14.75 6.99
C THR A 29 18.81 13.63 6.96
N GLY A 30 18.78 12.90 5.84
CA GLY A 30 17.94 11.70 5.67
C GLY A 30 18.78 10.53 5.18
N MET A 31 18.60 9.36 5.82
CA MET A 31 19.28 8.14 5.44
C MET A 31 18.24 7.02 5.24
N GLY A 32 18.31 6.32 4.10
CA GLY A 32 17.47 5.18 3.84
C GLY A 32 17.93 3.95 4.61
N PHE A 33 17.17 3.51 5.63
CA PHE A 33 17.52 2.36 6.46
C PHE A 33 17.77 1.12 5.60
N GLU A 34 16.83 0.71 4.77
CA GLU A 34 16.94 -0.49 3.92
C GLU A 34 18.06 -0.35 2.88
N ARG A 35 18.30 0.86 2.38
CA ARG A 35 19.39 1.13 1.43
C ARG A 35 20.75 0.98 2.08
N LEU A 36 20.88 1.47 3.33
CA LEU A 36 22.11 1.32 4.11
C LEU A 36 22.37 -0.15 4.42
N VAL A 37 21.37 -0.88 4.96
CA VAL A 37 21.47 -2.31 5.29
C VAL A 37 21.87 -3.11 4.04
N ARG A 38 21.22 -2.87 2.90
CA ARG A 38 21.57 -3.51 1.64
C ARG A 38 23.02 -3.32 1.26
N THR A 39 23.53 -2.10 1.41
CA THR A 39 24.92 -1.77 1.07
C THR A 39 25.89 -2.48 2.01
N LEU A 40 25.63 -2.44 3.32
CA LEU A 40 26.46 -3.12 4.31
C LEU A 40 26.50 -4.63 4.15
N GLN A 41 25.37 -5.23 3.73
CA GLN A 41 25.28 -6.67 3.48
C GLN A 41 25.72 -7.09 2.06
N GLY A 42 26.18 -6.14 1.23
CA GLY A 42 26.62 -6.42 -0.14
C GLY A 42 25.52 -6.98 -1.05
N LYS A 43 24.25 -6.61 -0.81
CA LYS A 43 23.10 -7.08 -1.58
C LYS A 43 22.74 -6.11 -2.71
N THR A 44 22.12 -6.64 -3.77
CA THR A 44 21.66 -5.87 -4.92
C THR A 44 20.21 -5.39 -4.80
N SER A 45 19.42 -6.06 -3.97
CA SER A 45 18.03 -5.68 -3.64
C SER A 45 17.86 -5.48 -2.12
N ASN A 46 17.02 -4.53 -1.72
CA ASN A 46 16.62 -4.36 -0.32
C ASN A 46 15.94 -5.62 0.22
N TYR A 47 15.19 -6.31 -0.64
CA TYR A 47 14.43 -7.51 -0.29
C TYR A 47 15.30 -8.75 -0.04
N ASP A 48 16.59 -8.71 -0.42
CA ASP A 48 17.55 -9.79 -0.18
C ASP A 48 18.30 -9.65 1.16
N THR A 49 17.96 -8.62 1.94
CA THR A 49 18.53 -8.37 3.26
C THR A 49 17.80 -9.15 4.36
N ASP A 50 18.42 -9.26 5.52
CA ASP A 50 17.83 -9.85 6.73
C ASP A 50 16.59 -9.10 7.25
N VAL A 51 16.37 -7.88 6.81
CA VAL A 51 15.15 -7.10 7.12
C VAL A 51 13.91 -7.72 6.48
N PHE A 52 14.02 -8.25 5.26
CA PHE A 52 12.87 -8.76 4.50
C PHE A 52 12.87 -10.28 4.31
N GLN A 53 14.04 -10.91 4.25
CA GLN A 53 14.13 -12.35 3.95
C GLN A 53 13.36 -13.24 4.93
N PRO A 54 13.34 -13.00 6.25
CA PRO A 54 12.54 -13.81 7.16
C PRO A 54 11.05 -13.77 6.82
N ILE A 55 10.51 -12.59 6.46
CA ILE A 55 9.10 -12.42 6.09
C ILE A 55 8.82 -13.10 4.75
N ILE A 56 9.67 -12.89 3.73
CA ILE A 56 9.54 -13.51 2.40
C ILE A 56 9.56 -15.03 2.51
N LYS A 57 10.47 -15.59 3.31
CA LYS A 57 10.56 -17.02 3.55
C LYS A 57 9.27 -17.56 4.21
N THR A 58 8.76 -16.88 5.23
CA THR A 58 7.50 -17.25 5.88
C THR A 58 6.32 -17.19 4.89
N ILE A 59 6.28 -16.18 4.00
CA ILE A 59 5.27 -16.14 2.93
C ILE A 59 5.39 -17.38 2.05
N GLY A 60 6.60 -17.74 1.62
CA GLY A 60 6.84 -18.95 0.82
C GLY A 60 6.36 -20.23 1.50
N GLU A 61 6.68 -20.40 2.77
CA GLU A 61 6.25 -21.56 3.58
C GLU A 61 4.72 -21.63 3.71
N LEU A 62 4.05 -20.51 3.99
CA LEU A 62 2.60 -20.46 4.15
C LEU A 62 1.83 -20.65 2.84
N THR A 63 2.42 -20.27 1.70
CA THR A 63 1.77 -20.31 0.38
C THR A 63 2.20 -21.51 -0.47
N ALA A 64 3.23 -22.25 -0.03
CA ALA A 64 3.91 -23.28 -0.82
C ALA A 64 4.46 -22.77 -2.17
N LEU A 65 4.86 -21.49 -2.22
CA LEU A 65 5.46 -20.84 -3.39
C LEU A 65 6.93 -20.52 -3.10
N GLU A 66 7.78 -20.62 -4.12
CA GLU A 66 9.22 -20.39 -3.99
C GLU A 66 9.59 -19.02 -4.57
N TYR A 67 10.23 -18.18 -3.73
CA TYR A 67 10.79 -16.89 -4.17
C TYR A 67 11.96 -17.09 -5.15
N GLY A 68 11.98 -16.31 -6.22
CA GLY A 68 13.00 -16.38 -7.27
C GLY A 68 12.65 -17.31 -8.44
N LYS A 69 11.42 -17.87 -8.49
CA LYS A 69 10.97 -18.75 -9.57
C LYS A 69 10.00 -18.09 -10.55
N ASP A 70 9.19 -17.16 -10.09
CA ASP A 70 8.18 -16.47 -10.88
C ASP A 70 8.17 -14.99 -10.54
N GLU A 71 8.32 -14.13 -11.54
CA GLU A 71 8.46 -12.69 -11.33
C GLU A 71 7.22 -12.07 -10.66
N GLN A 72 6.01 -12.53 -11.00
CA GLN A 72 4.77 -11.99 -10.42
C GLN A 72 4.62 -12.42 -8.95
N VAL A 73 4.98 -13.65 -8.65
CA VAL A 73 5.03 -14.16 -7.27
C VAL A 73 6.07 -13.41 -6.45
N ASP A 74 7.25 -13.17 -7.01
CA ASP A 74 8.33 -12.42 -6.34
C ASP A 74 7.90 -10.98 -6.04
N ILE A 75 7.27 -10.30 -6.99
CA ILE A 75 6.71 -8.97 -6.80
C ILE A 75 5.65 -8.99 -5.68
N ALA A 76 4.76 -9.98 -5.70
CA ALA A 76 3.73 -10.10 -4.68
C ALA A 76 4.32 -10.34 -3.29
N MET A 77 5.29 -11.21 -3.15
CA MET A 77 5.99 -11.47 -1.89
C MET A 77 6.68 -10.22 -1.35
N ARG A 78 7.35 -9.45 -2.22
CA ARG A 78 7.99 -8.17 -1.85
C ARG A 78 6.97 -7.13 -1.40
N VAL A 79 5.86 -6.97 -2.13
CA VAL A 79 4.78 -6.04 -1.77
C VAL A 79 4.19 -6.41 -0.42
N VAL A 80 3.87 -7.68 -0.19
CA VAL A 80 3.31 -8.14 1.08
C VAL A 80 4.30 -7.94 2.23
N ALA A 81 5.57 -8.30 2.06
CA ALA A 81 6.61 -8.15 3.08
C ALA A 81 6.87 -6.67 3.45
N ASP A 82 6.85 -5.77 2.47
CA ASP A 82 6.99 -4.33 2.71
C ASP A 82 5.76 -3.75 3.42
N HIS A 83 4.58 -4.11 2.94
CA HIS A 83 3.33 -3.52 3.41
C HIS A 83 2.95 -3.98 4.82
N ILE A 84 3.21 -5.24 5.20
CA ILE A 84 2.93 -5.71 6.56
C ILE A 84 3.73 -4.92 7.61
N ARG A 85 4.98 -4.54 7.31
CA ARG A 85 5.78 -3.67 8.18
C ARG A 85 5.12 -2.30 8.34
N THR A 86 4.79 -1.65 7.22
CA THR A 86 4.13 -0.34 7.21
C THR A 86 2.82 -0.36 7.99
N ILE A 87 1.98 -1.38 7.78
CA ILE A 87 0.68 -1.51 8.43
C ILE A 87 0.87 -1.73 9.94
N ALA A 88 1.71 -2.68 10.34
CA ALA A 88 1.92 -3.01 11.75
C ALA A 88 2.47 -1.82 12.54
N PHE A 89 3.51 -1.14 12.04
CA PHE A 89 4.07 0.04 12.70
C PHE A 89 3.07 1.21 12.76
N SER A 90 2.31 1.46 11.68
CA SER A 90 1.29 2.52 11.70
C SER A 90 0.20 2.26 12.75
N ILE A 91 -0.27 1.01 12.88
CA ILE A 91 -1.25 0.65 13.91
C ILE A 91 -0.64 0.80 15.29
N THR A 92 0.61 0.38 15.49
CA THR A 92 1.35 0.55 16.74
C THR A 92 1.46 2.01 17.16
N ASP A 93 1.65 2.92 16.19
CA ASP A 93 1.67 4.38 16.42
C ASP A 93 0.26 5.00 16.56
N GLY A 94 -0.79 4.17 16.66
CA GLY A 94 -2.17 4.62 16.85
C GLY A 94 -2.89 5.08 15.58
N GLN A 95 -2.30 4.86 14.40
CA GLN A 95 -2.91 5.21 13.11
C GLN A 95 -3.70 4.01 12.57
N LEU A 96 -5.00 3.99 12.81
CA LEU A 96 -5.86 2.90 12.35
C LEU A 96 -6.34 3.12 10.90
N PRO A 97 -6.56 2.04 10.12
CA PRO A 97 -7.19 2.13 8.81
C PRO A 97 -8.56 2.82 8.90
N SER A 98 -8.82 3.77 8.01
CA SER A 98 -10.08 4.52 7.98
C SER A 98 -10.42 5.04 6.58
N ASN A 99 -11.55 5.77 6.45
CA ASN A 99 -11.97 6.37 5.19
C ASN A 99 -11.39 7.77 4.94
N ALA A 100 -10.59 8.32 5.86
CA ALA A 100 -10.10 9.68 5.77
C ALA A 100 -8.67 9.83 6.31
N LYS A 101 -8.01 10.92 5.90
CA LYS A 101 -6.69 11.34 6.39
C LYS A 101 -5.63 10.23 6.32
N ALA A 102 -4.76 10.12 7.32
CA ALA A 102 -3.70 9.11 7.38
C ALA A 102 -4.27 7.68 7.36
N GLY A 103 -5.37 7.42 8.05
CA GLY A 103 -6.00 6.09 8.07
C GLY A 103 -6.47 5.60 6.69
N TYR A 104 -6.86 6.52 5.78
CA TYR A 104 -7.16 6.17 4.40
C TYR A 104 -5.91 5.64 3.66
N VAL A 105 -4.75 6.25 3.89
CA VAL A 105 -3.49 5.80 3.28
C VAL A 105 -3.13 4.40 3.77
N ILE A 106 -3.26 4.14 5.07
CA ILE A 106 -2.98 2.82 5.67
C ILE A 106 -3.94 1.77 5.12
N ARG A 107 -5.24 2.07 5.06
CA ARG A 107 -6.25 1.17 4.45
C ARG A 107 -5.91 0.85 3.01
N ARG A 108 -5.46 1.83 2.23
CA ARG A 108 -5.06 1.66 0.84
C ARG A 108 -3.85 0.74 0.69
N ILE A 109 -2.83 0.90 1.55
CA ILE A 109 -1.66 0.03 1.60
C ILE A 109 -2.07 -1.41 1.95
N LEU A 110 -2.93 -1.58 2.96
CA LEU A 110 -3.44 -2.88 3.38
C LEU A 110 -4.20 -3.58 2.23
N ARG A 111 -5.15 -2.89 1.61
CA ARG A 111 -5.93 -3.46 0.49
C ARG A 111 -5.06 -3.81 -0.72
N ARG A 112 -4.00 -3.05 -0.96
CA ARG A 112 -3.01 -3.39 -1.98
C ARG A 112 -2.31 -4.71 -1.66
N ALA A 113 -1.85 -4.90 -0.43
CA ALA A 113 -1.22 -6.16 -0.02
C ALA A 113 -2.20 -7.34 -0.12
N VAL A 114 -3.45 -7.18 0.34
CA VAL A 114 -4.50 -8.20 0.22
C VAL A 114 -4.74 -8.59 -1.24
N ARG A 115 -4.83 -7.61 -2.16
CA ARG A 115 -5.02 -7.89 -3.59
C ARG A 115 -3.84 -8.69 -4.15
N TYR A 116 -2.60 -8.35 -3.82
CA TYR A 116 -1.43 -9.11 -4.28
C TYR A 116 -1.43 -10.53 -3.71
N ALA A 117 -1.73 -10.68 -2.43
CA ALA A 117 -1.86 -12.01 -1.80
C ALA A 117 -2.97 -12.85 -2.46
N TYR A 118 -4.14 -12.24 -2.71
CA TYR A 118 -5.27 -12.92 -3.36
C TYR A 118 -4.95 -13.36 -4.80
N THR A 119 -4.39 -12.45 -5.60
CA THR A 119 -4.21 -12.66 -7.05
C THR A 119 -3.03 -13.58 -7.35
N PHE A 120 -1.88 -13.32 -6.74
CA PHE A 120 -0.62 -13.98 -7.11
C PHE A 120 -0.18 -15.06 -6.12
N LEU A 121 -0.51 -14.90 -4.82
CA LEU A 121 -0.19 -15.90 -3.80
C LEU A 121 -1.36 -16.83 -3.49
N LYS A 122 -2.49 -16.68 -4.19
CA LYS A 122 -3.70 -17.52 -4.10
C LYS A 122 -4.33 -17.58 -2.70
N GLN A 123 -4.13 -16.55 -1.89
CA GLN A 123 -4.68 -16.47 -0.55
C GLN A 123 -6.11 -15.91 -0.61
N LYS A 124 -7.10 -16.75 -0.35
CA LYS A 124 -8.53 -16.42 -0.43
C LYS A 124 -9.15 -16.03 0.91
N GLU A 125 -8.43 -16.24 1.98
CA GLU A 125 -8.78 -15.92 3.36
C GLU A 125 -7.80 -14.91 3.95
N ALA A 126 -8.12 -14.35 5.13
CA ALA A 126 -7.22 -13.45 5.84
C ALA A 126 -5.84 -14.11 6.04
N PHE A 127 -4.82 -13.43 5.62
CA PHE A 127 -3.46 -13.98 5.49
C PHE A 127 -2.39 -13.10 6.13
N LEU A 128 -2.48 -11.75 5.99
CA LEU A 128 -1.40 -10.84 6.38
C LEU A 128 -1.07 -10.93 7.88
N TYR A 129 -2.08 -11.13 8.73
CA TYR A 129 -1.87 -11.26 10.18
C TYR A 129 -0.93 -12.42 10.56
N LYS A 130 -0.86 -13.48 9.73
CA LYS A 130 0.01 -14.64 9.94
C LYS A 130 1.49 -14.28 9.83
N LEU A 131 1.81 -13.11 9.26
CA LEU A 131 3.17 -12.61 9.12
C LEU A 131 3.60 -11.73 10.30
N LEU A 132 2.68 -11.37 11.19
CA LEU A 132 3.01 -10.54 12.35
C LEU A 132 3.99 -11.20 13.31
N PRO A 133 3.90 -12.50 13.63
CA PRO A 133 4.89 -13.16 14.50
C PRO A 133 6.32 -13.03 13.98
N VAL A 134 6.57 -13.33 12.71
CA VAL A 134 7.93 -13.22 12.15
C VAL A 134 8.42 -11.77 12.10
N LEU A 135 7.53 -10.79 11.90
CA LEU A 135 7.89 -9.37 11.99
C LEU A 135 8.31 -8.99 13.41
N ILE A 136 7.57 -9.46 14.43
CA ILE A 136 7.90 -9.24 15.84
C ILE A 136 9.23 -9.92 16.20
N ASP A 137 9.46 -11.16 15.78
CA ASP A 137 10.72 -11.87 16.01
C ASP A 137 11.92 -11.15 15.37
N ASN A 138 11.70 -10.49 14.21
CA ASN A 138 12.75 -9.80 13.48
C ASN A 138 13.04 -8.38 14.01
N MET A 139 12.03 -7.67 14.53
CA MET A 139 12.14 -6.24 14.88
C MET A 139 11.71 -5.92 16.33
N GLY A 140 11.10 -6.84 17.03
CA GLY A 140 10.50 -6.60 18.35
C GLY A 140 11.49 -6.27 19.46
N ASP A 141 12.75 -6.69 19.36
CA ASP A 141 13.80 -6.30 20.33
C ASP A 141 14.08 -4.79 20.25
N ALA A 142 14.10 -4.23 19.06
CA ALA A 142 14.28 -2.78 18.84
C ALA A 142 12.98 -1.98 19.02
N TYR A 143 11.83 -2.63 18.81
CA TYR A 143 10.49 -2.01 18.84
C TYR A 143 9.54 -2.87 19.71
N PRO A 144 9.71 -2.89 21.05
CA PRO A 144 8.93 -3.76 21.95
C PRO A 144 7.42 -3.48 21.92
N GLU A 145 7.00 -2.29 21.48
CA GLU A 145 5.60 -1.90 21.28
C GLU A 145 4.88 -2.74 20.24
N LEU A 146 5.59 -3.31 19.25
CA LEU A 146 5.00 -4.26 18.30
C LEU A 146 4.46 -5.49 19.03
N ASN A 147 5.24 -6.04 19.96
CA ASN A 147 4.81 -7.19 20.75
C ASN A 147 3.72 -6.80 21.76
N ALA A 148 3.84 -5.64 22.40
CA ALA A 148 2.85 -5.16 23.36
C ALA A 148 1.47 -4.96 22.73
N GLN A 149 1.40 -4.56 21.45
CA GLN A 149 0.15 -4.32 20.73
C GLN A 149 -0.23 -5.44 19.75
N LYS A 150 0.44 -6.58 19.78
CA LYS A 150 0.23 -7.72 18.87
C LYS A 150 -1.25 -8.03 18.65
N THR A 151 -2.01 -8.20 19.71
CA THR A 151 -3.45 -8.55 19.64
C THR A 151 -4.28 -7.47 18.93
N LEU A 152 -3.96 -6.20 19.12
CA LEU A 152 -4.64 -5.09 18.43
C LEU A 152 -4.32 -5.13 16.93
N ILE A 153 -3.04 -5.25 16.61
CA ILE A 153 -2.57 -5.29 15.21
C ILE A 153 -3.22 -6.45 14.46
N GLU A 154 -3.21 -7.66 15.03
CA GLU A 154 -3.84 -8.84 14.45
C GLU A 154 -5.33 -8.62 14.17
N LYS A 155 -6.08 -8.14 15.16
CA LYS A 155 -7.53 -7.89 15.00
C LYS A 155 -7.83 -6.88 13.91
N VAL A 156 -7.12 -5.76 13.89
CA VAL A 156 -7.33 -4.71 12.89
C VAL A 156 -7.03 -5.22 11.48
N ILE A 157 -5.94 -5.98 11.31
CA ILE A 157 -5.58 -6.55 10.01
C ILE A 157 -6.65 -7.54 9.57
N ILE A 158 -7.05 -8.49 10.42
CA ILE A 158 -8.06 -9.50 10.07
C ILE A 158 -9.38 -8.84 9.66
N GLU A 159 -9.89 -7.90 10.44
CA GLU A 159 -11.15 -7.21 10.14
C GLU A 159 -11.12 -6.47 8.79
N GLU A 160 -10.04 -5.77 8.49
CA GLU A 160 -9.88 -5.05 7.21
C GLU A 160 -9.70 -6.02 6.03
N GLU A 161 -8.93 -7.11 6.20
CA GLU A 161 -8.77 -8.15 5.17
C GLU A 161 -10.09 -8.82 4.86
N GLU A 162 -10.79 -9.34 5.85
CA GLU A 162 -12.07 -10.03 5.68
C GLU A 162 -13.13 -9.11 5.06
N SER A 163 -13.17 -7.84 5.53
CA SER A 163 -14.06 -6.85 4.98
C SER A 163 -13.82 -6.61 3.50
N PHE A 164 -12.56 -6.53 3.07
CA PHE A 164 -12.20 -6.30 1.68
C PHE A 164 -12.36 -7.56 0.83
N LEU A 165 -11.98 -8.73 1.34
CA LEU A 165 -12.10 -10.02 0.63
C LEU A 165 -13.55 -10.33 0.23
N ARG A 166 -14.56 -9.92 1.04
CA ARG A 166 -15.98 -10.10 0.70
C ARG A 166 -16.38 -9.46 -0.63
N THR A 167 -15.73 -8.39 -1.02
CA THR A 167 -16.04 -7.64 -2.25
C THR A 167 -14.97 -7.75 -3.34
N LEU A 168 -13.77 -8.19 -2.96
CA LEU A 168 -12.59 -8.21 -3.84
C LEU A 168 -12.81 -9.07 -5.08
N GLU A 169 -13.30 -10.28 -4.93
CA GLU A 169 -13.51 -11.19 -6.06
C GLU A 169 -14.50 -10.63 -7.08
N THR A 170 -15.61 -10.07 -6.58
CA THR A 170 -16.63 -9.47 -7.44
C THR A 170 -16.11 -8.22 -8.13
N GLY A 171 -15.33 -7.41 -7.41
CA GLY A 171 -14.70 -6.20 -7.96
C GLY A 171 -13.66 -6.54 -9.04
N ILE A 172 -12.84 -7.57 -8.85
CA ILE A 172 -11.91 -8.05 -9.88
C ILE A 172 -12.67 -8.51 -11.13
N LYS A 173 -13.70 -9.35 -10.98
CA LYS A 173 -14.53 -9.80 -12.11
C LYS A 173 -15.17 -8.65 -12.88
N LEU A 174 -15.64 -7.62 -12.16
CA LEU A 174 -16.19 -6.42 -12.79
C LEU A 174 -15.13 -5.66 -13.57
N LEU A 175 -13.95 -5.50 -12.99
CA LEU A 175 -12.84 -4.80 -13.65
C LEU A 175 -12.34 -5.55 -14.89
N ASP A 176 -12.23 -6.88 -14.79
CA ASP A 176 -11.86 -7.74 -15.94
C ASP A 176 -12.86 -7.59 -17.10
N LYS A 177 -14.16 -7.54 -16.78
CA LYS A 177 -15.21 -7.29 -17.79
C LYS A 177 -15.05 -5.93 -18.45
N VAL A 178 -14.83 -4.87 -17.66
CA VAL A 178 -14.63 -3.51 -18.17
C VAL A 178 -13.36 -3.41 -19.04
N ILE A 179 -12.30 -4.12 -18.65
CA ILE A 179 -11.06 -4.21 -19.44
C ILE A 179 -11.33 -4.92 -20.78
N ALA A 180 -12.07 -6.04 -20.76
CA ALA A 180 -12.40 -6.77 -21.97
C ALA A 180 -13.25 -5.92 -22.94
N GLU A 181 -14.28 -5.26 -22.43
CA GLU A 181 -15.14 -4.34 -23.22
C GLU A 181 -14.32 -3.18 -23.82
N ALA A 182 -13.39 -2.61 -23.07
CA ALA A 182 -12.53 -1.55 -23.58
C ALA A 182 -11.61 -2.05 -24.70
N LYS A 183 -11.03 -3.25 -24.56
CA LYS A 183 -10.21 -3.88 -25.60
C LYS A 183 -10.99 -4.15 -26.88
N GLU A 184 -12.22 -4.68 -26.76
CA GLU A 184 -13.12 -4.91 -27.91
C GLU A 184 -13.45 -3.62 -28.65
N ASN A 185 -13.66 -2.54 -27.91
CA ASN A 185 -13.94 -1.21 -28.47
C ASN A 185 -12.68 -0.46 -28.98
N GLY A 186 -11.50 -1.05 -28.87
CA GLY A 186 -10.23 -0.46 -29.27
C GLY A 186 -9.83 0.75 -28.43
N THR A 187 -10.34 0.87 -27.18
CA THR A 187 -10.02 1.96 -26.28
C THR A 187 -9.00 1.52 -25.23
N THR A 188 -8.12 2.42 -24.84
CA THR A 188 -7.15 2.22 -23.76
C THR A 188 -7.53 2.97 -22.48
N THR A 189 -8.70 3.62 -22.48
CA THR A 189 -9.18 4.39 -21.34
C THR A 189 -10.53 3.86 -20.89
N VAL A 190 -10.60 3.44 -19.64
CA VAL A 190 -11.83 3.02 -18.96
C VAL A 190 -12.57 4.25 -18.44
N ASN A 191 -13.90 4.25 -18.52
CA ASN A 191 -14.70 5.36 -18.02
C ASN A 191 -14.62 5.50 -16.49
N GLY A 192 -14.63 6.75 -16.03
CA GLY A 192 -14.49 7.07 -14.60
C GLY A 192 -15.67 6.61 -13.76
N LYS A 193 -16.86 6.41 -14.35
CA LYS A 193 -18.05 5.90 -13.66
C LYS A 193 -17.86 4.43 -13.22
N SER A 194 -17.26 3.60 -14.06
CA SER A 194 -16.93 2.22 -13.70
C SER A 194 -15.90 2.17 -12.56
N ALA A 195 -14.87 3.03 -12.62
CA ALA A 195 -13.89 3.15 -11.55
C ALA A 195 -14.52 3.67 -10.24
N PHE A 196 -15.48 4.60 -10.34
CA PHE A 196 -16.24 5.08 -9.19
C PHE A 196 -17.12 3.97 -8.58
N THR A 197 -17.76 3.13 -9.38
CA THR A 197 -18.53 1.98 -8.88
C THR A 197 -17.63 0.99 -8.13
N LEU A 198 -16.42 0.73 -8.63
CA LEU A 198 -15.43 -0.09 -7.94
C LEU A 198 -15.04 0.51 -6.59
N TYR A 199 -14.85 1.83 -6.53
CA TYR A 199 -14.52 2.56 -5.31
C TYR A 199 -15.67 2.55 -4.30
N ASP A 200 -16.86 2.97 -4.71
CA ASP A 200 -18.01 3.23 -3.84
C ASP A 200 -18.67 1.93 -3.36
N THR A 201 -18.82 0.96 -4.25
CA THR A 201 -19.56 -0.30 -3.98
C THR A 201 -18.64 -1.43 -3.51
N TYR A 202 -17.47 -1.57 -4.11
CA TYR A 202 -16.56 -2.70 -3.85
C TYR A 202 -15.35 -2.35 -3.00
N GLY A 203 -15.22 -1.08 -2.62
CA GLY A 203 -14.14 -0.63 -1.75
C GLY A 203 -12.76 -0.69 -2.40
N PHE A 204 -12.68 -0.65 -3.73
CA PHE A 204 -11.41 -0.54 -4.45
C PHE A 204 -10.91 0.90 -4.37
N PRO A 205 -9.78 1.18 -3.72
CA PRO A 205 -9.14 2.47 -3.84
C PRO A 205 -8.84 2.79 -5.31
N LEU A 206 -8.95 4.06 -5.70
CA LEU A 206 -8.72 4.46 -7.10
C LEU A 206 -7.35 4.03 -7.61
N ASP A 207 -6.29 4.19 -6.79
CA ASP A 207 -4.93 3.80 -7.13
C ASP A 207 -4.77 2.28 -7.36
N LEU A 208 -5.60 1.46 -6.72
CA LEU A 208 -5.63 0.02 -6.97
C LEU A 208 -6.26 -0.27 -8.34
N THR A 209 -7.36 0.41 -8.67
CA THR A 209 -7.96 0.34 -10.00
C THR A 209 -6.98 0.79 -11.09
N GLU A 210 -6.31 1.93 -10.88
CA GLU A 210 -5.28 2.44 -11.79
C GLU A 210 -4.11 1.46 -11.95
N LEU A 211 -3.69 0.80 -10.87
CA LEU A 211 -2.61 -0.19 -10.91
C LEU A 211 -2.99 -1.36 -11.79
N ILE A 212 -4.19 -1.95 -11.60
CA ILE A 212 -4.65 -3.08 -12.40
C ILE A 212 -4.84 -2.69 -13.86
N LEU A 213 -5.36 -1.49 -14.12
CA LEU A 213 -5.49 -0.98 -15.49
C LEU A 213 -4.12 -0.80 -16.16
N ARG A 214 -3.13 -0.25 -15.47
CA ARG A 214 -1.75 -0.12 -15.99
C ARG A 214 -1.10 -1.47 -16.29
N GLU A 215 -1.32 -2.48 -15.45
CA GLU A 215 -0.86 -3.86 -15.70
C GLU A 215 -1.44 -4.42 -17.02
N ASN A 216 -2.60 -3.90 -17.46
CA ASN A 216 -3.27 -4.23 -18.71
C ASN A 216 -3.02 -3.23 -19.85
N GLY A 217 -2.10 -2.28 -19.69
CA GLY A 217 -1.81 -1.24 -20.69
C GLY A 217 -2.93 -0.20 -20.85
N MET A 218 -3.72 0.01 -19.80
CA MET A 218 -4.88 0.90 -19.80
C MET A 218 -4.79 2.00 -18.75
N ASN A 219 -5.64 3.02 -18.90
CA ASN A 219 -5.82 4.12 -17.98
C ASN A 219 -7.30 4.29 -17.59
N VAL A 220 -7.57 5.15 -16.62
CA VAL A 220 -8.94 5.55 -16.23
C VAL A 220 -9.16 7.04 -16.48
N ASN A 221 -10.40 7.42 -16.82
CA ASN A 221 -10.81 8.81 -16.91
C ASN A 221 -11.00 9.39 -15.49
N ILE A 222 -9.98 10.09 -15.01
CA ILE A 222 -9.95 10.66 -13.65
C ILE A 222 -10.97 11.78 -13.48
N ASP A 223 -11.22 12.59 -14.51
CA ASP A 223 -12.16 13.72 -14.44
C ASP A 223 -13.60 13.22 -14.27
N GLU A 224 -13.97 12.16 -14.98
CA GLU A 224 -15.27 11.49 -14.79
C GLU A 224 -15.38 10.88 -13.39
N PHE A 225 -14.33 10.21 -12.90
CA PHE A 225 -14.29 9.66 -11.56
C PHE A 225 -14.52 10.76 -10.51
N ASN A 226 -13.80 11.88 -10.61
CA ASN A 226 -13.93 13.02 -9.70
C ASN A 226 -15.33 13.63 -9.75
N THR A 227 -15.95 13.69 -10.93
CA THR A 227 -17.32 14.14 -11.09
C THR A 227 -18.31 13.27 -10.31
N GLU A 228 -18.18 11.94 -10.37
CA GLU A 228 -19.02 11.02 -9.60
C GLU A 228 -18.76 11.13 -8.08
N MET A 229 -17.51 11.32 -7.67
CA MET A 229 -17.15 11.58 -6.27
C MET A 229 -17.83 12.84 -5.72
N GLU A 230 -17.83 13.93 -6.46
CA GLU A 230 -18.51 15.15 -6.01
C GLU A 230 -20.04 14.99 -5.93
N LYS A 231 -20.65 14.24 -6.85
CA LYS A 231 -22.07 13.88 -6.77
C LYS A 231 -22.38 13.07 -5.51
N GLN A 232 -21.52 12.10 -5.16
CA GLN A 232 -21.68 11.30 -3.95
C GLN A 232 -21.56 12.15 -2.68
N LYS A 233 -20.54 13.02 -2.60
CA LYS A 233 -20.36 13.95 -1.49
C LYS A 233 -21.53 14.91 -1.33
N ALA A 234 -22.10 15.41 -2.43
CA ALA A 234 -23.29 16.27 -2.41
C ALA A 234 -24.51 15.52 -1.86
N ARG A 235 -24.74 14.28 -2.30
CA ARG A 235 -25.82 13.42 -1.77
C ARG A 235 -25.64 13.15 -0.29
N ALA A 236 -24.42 12.84 0.17
CA ALA A 236 -24.15 12.60 1.58
C ALA A 236 -24.38 13.86 2.45
N ARG A 237 -24.00 15.04 1.97
CA ARG A 237 -24.29 16.31 2.68
C ARG A 237 -25.79 16.59 2.77
N ASN A 238 -26.54 16.38 1.68
CA ASN A 238 -28.00 16.59 1.65
C ASN A 238 -28.78 15.58 2.53
N ALA A 239 -28.24 14.38 2.72
CA ALA A 239 -28.82 13.36 3.58
C ALA A 239 -28.50 13.59 5.08
N ALA A 240 -27.52 14.40 5.41
CA ALA A 240 -27.09 14.74 6.77
C ALA A 240 -27.66 16.10 7.26
N ALA A 241 -28.33 16.84 6.39
CA ALA A 241 -29.02 18.10 6.69
C ALA A 241 -30.51 17.86 6.94
#